data_b2e13a92c72ce6eea21b9586e670da81
#
_entry.id   b2e13a92c72ce6eea21b9586e670da81
#
_cell.length_a   1.000
_cell.length_b   1.000
_cell.length_c   1.000
_cell.angle_alpha   90.00
_cell.angle_beta   90.00
_cell.angle_gamma   90.00
#
_symmetry.space_group_name_H-M   'P 1'
#
loop_
_entity.id
_entity.type
_entity.pdbx_description
1 polymer ?
#
loop_
_entity_poly.entity_id
_entity_poly.type
_entity_poly.pdbx_seq_one_letter_code
_entity_poly.pdbx_strand_id
1 'polypeptide(L)'
;MAEFCRALGWTEDADSEPAHRLFQGTNGIVVALYAAKNYERDFGARADGFRGFTLGLNLATPEEVDRIYELLQSVEGAELLEEPFDSPHGFRGFSLRDPEGNIWDVAWKRGSTVTPDGHLTWS
;
A
#
# COMPACT_ATOMS: atom_id res chain seq x y z
N MET A 1 1.55 -4.82 -9.79
CA MET A 1 1.18 -3.60 -8.99
C MET A 1 -0.29 -3.20 -9.12
N ALA A 2 -0.90 -3.21 -10.31
CA ALA A 2 -2.32 -2.80 -10.44
C ALA A 2 -3.27 -3.64 -9.58
N GLU A 3 -3.12 -4.96 -9.55
CA GLU A 3 -3.93 -5.83 -8.68
C GLU A 3 -3.70 -5.53 -7.19
N PHE A 4 -2.47 -5.21 -6.81
CA PHE A 4 -2.15 -4.78 -5.47
C PHE A 4 -2.92 -3.51 -5.08
N CYS A 5 -2.90 -2.49 -5.92
CA CYS A 5 -3.65 -1.24 -5.68
C CYS A 5 -5.17 -1.51 -5.56
N ARG A 6 -5.71 -2.37 -6.43
CA ARG A 6 -7.15 -2.74 -6.36
C ARG A 6 -7.48 -3.49 -5.08
N ALA A 7 -6.59 -4.37 -4.62
CA ALA A 7 -6.77 -5.10 -3.36
C ALA A 7 -6.82 -4.15 -2.14
N LEU A 8 -6.11 -3.02 -2.20
CA LEU A 8 -6.18 -1.97 -1.19
C LEU A 8 -7.49 -1.15 -1.26
N GLY A 9 -8.35 -1.42 -2.25
CA GLY A 9 -9.59 -0.69 -2.44
C GLY A 9 -9.45 0.63 -3.22
N TRP A 10 -8.28 0.86 -3.82
CA TRP A 10 -8.04 2.06 -4.62
C TRP A 10 -8.67 1.94 -6.01
N THR A 11 -9.19 3.05 -6.51
CA THR A 11 -9.90 3.11 -7.79
C THR A 11 -8.96 3.59 -8.89
N GLU A 12 -8.94 2.86 -10.00
CA GLU A 12 -8.20 3.27 -11.18
C GLU A 12 -8.88 4.47 -11.84
N ASP A 13 -8.09 5.49 -12.14
CA ASP A 13 -8.57 6.72 -12.76
C ASP A 13 -8.95 6.47 -14.23
N ALA A 14 -9.97 7.20 -14.71
CA ALA A 14 -10.43 7.11 -16.10
C ALA A 14 -9.37 7.57 -17.10
N ASP A 15 -8.43 8.42 -16.68
CA ASP A 15 -7.34 8.91 -17.52
C ASP A 15 -6.14 7.95 -17.57
N SER A 16 -6.25 6.77 -16.96
CA SER A 16 -5.20 5.76 -17.02
C SER A 16 -4.93 5.29 -18.46
N GLU A 17 -3.66 5.11 -18.76
CA GLU A 17 -3.18 4.54 -20.02
C GLU A 17 -2.31 3.30 -19.72
N PRO A 18 -2.15 2.36 -20.67
CA PRO A 18 -1.37 1.13 -20.42
C PRO A 18 0.04 1.37 -19.88
N ALA A 19 0.70 2.46 -20.30
CA ALA A 19 2.06 2.79 -19.86
C ALA A 19 2.12 3.71 -18.64
N HIS A 20 0.98 4.29 -18.23
CA HIS A 20 0.92 5.21 -17.11
C HIS A 20 -0.46 5.11 -16.45
N ARG A 21 -0.57 4.24 -15.47
CA ARG A 21 -1.85 3.95 -14.80
C ARG A 21 -1.91 4.70 -13.48
N LEU A 22 -3.06 5.30 -13.21
CA LEU A 22 -3.29 6.14 -12.04
C LEU A 22 -4.33 5.48 -11.12
N PHE A 23 -4.02 5.41 -9.84
CA PHE A 23 -4.94 4.91 -8.82
C PHE A 23 -5.18 5.98 -7.77
N GLN A 24 -6.45 6.27 -7.52
CA GLN A 24 -6.87 7.21 -6.49
C GLN A 24 -6.80 6.53 -5.12
N GLY A 25 -5.91 7.00 -4.28
CA GLY A 25 -5.86 6.63 -2.87
C GLY A 25 -6.75 7.56 -2.04
N THR A 26 -6.47 7.64 -0.75
CA THR A 26 -7.18 8.52 0.17
C THR A 26 -6.47 9.86 0.31
N ASN A 27 -7.19 10.88 0.78
CA ASN A 27 -6.61 12.18 1.13
C ASN A 27 -5.89 12.87 -0.03
N GLY A 28 -6.41 12.71 -1.25
CA GLY A 28 -5.84 13.36 -2.44
C GLY A 28 -4.56 12.73 -2.96
N ILE A 29 -4.15 11.59 -2.43
CA ILE A 29 -2.97 10.87 -2.91
C ILE A 29 -3.31 10.09 -4.17
N VAL A 30 -2.44 10.19 -5.16
CA VAL A 30 -2.52 9.41 -6.39
C VAL A 30 -1.27 8.54 -6.49
N VAL A 31 -1.44 7.25 -6.73
CA VAL A 31 -0.34 6.35 -7.03
C VAL A 31 -0.27 6.16 -8.55
N ALA A 32 0.84 6.53 -9.14
CA ALA A 32 1.10 6.39 -10.56
C ALA A 32 1.98 5.15 -10.80
N LEU A 33 1.50 4.23 -11.61
CA LEU A 33 2.26 3.07 -12.05
C LEU A 33 2.81 3.37 -13.45
N TYR A 34 4.12 3.45 -13.54
CA TYR A 34 4.83 3.87 -14.74
C TYR A 34 5.49 2.64 -15.39
N ALA A 35 5.36 2.50 -16.72
CA ALA A 35 5.99 1.38 -17.41
C ALA A 35 7.50 1.39 -17.20
N ALA A 36 8.08 0.23 -16.85
CA ALA A 36 9.50 0.13 -16.46
C ALA A 36 10.45 0.70 -17.52
N LYS A 37 10.19 0.42 -18.80
CA LYS A 37 11.02 0.94 -19.91
C LYS A 37 10.99 2.47 -19.99
N ASN A 38 9.85 3.08 -19.68
CA ASN A 38 9.71 4.54 -19.68
C ASN A 38 10.38 5.15 -18.44
N TYR A 39 10.27 4.47 -17.29
CA TYR A 39 10.98 4.88 -16.08
C TYR A 39 12.49 4.89 -16.31
N GLU A 40 13.04 3.82 -16.88
CA GLU A 40 14.49 3.73 -17.15
C GLU A 40 14.95 4.81 -18.11
N ARG A 41 14.16 5.12 -19.14
CA ARG A 41 14.47 6.21 -20.08
C ARG A 41 14.52 7.56 -19.38
N ASP A 42 13.56 7.84 -18.50
CA ASP A 42 13.36 9.17 -17.92
C ASP A 42 14.16 9.38 -16.63
N PHE A 43 14.40 8.33 -15.85
CA PHE A 43 14.98 8.42 -14.50
C PHE A 43 16.21 7.52 -14.29
N GLY A 44 16.59 6.71 -15.25
CA GLY A 44 17.69 5.77 -15.14
C GLY A 44 17.27 4.40 -14.64
N ALA A 45 18.24 3.51 -14.43
CA ALA A 45 18.01 2.14 -14.02
C ALA A 45 17.32 2.05 -12.65
N ARG A 46 16.45 1.05 -12.50
CA ARG A 46 15.80 0.77 -11.20
C ARG A 46 16.84 0.32 -10.18
N ALA A 47 16.70 0.83 -8.95
CA ALA A 47 17.50 0.37 -7.83
C ALA A 47 16.87 -0.87 -7.19
N ASP A 48 17.72 -1.80 -6.72
CA ASP A 48 17.31 -2.95 -5.91
C ASP A 48 17.61 -2.69 -4.44
N GLY A 49 16.95 -3.45 -3.56
CA GLY A 49 17.18 -3.40 -2.11
C GLY A 49 16.55 -2.21 -1.42
N PHE A 50 17.27 -1.66 -0.45
CA PHE A 50 16.75 -0.57 0.38
C PHE A 50 16.46 0.69 -0.44
N ARG A 51 15.21 1.18 -0.33
CA ARG A 51 14.71 2.33 -1.11
C ARG A 51 14.73 3.64 -0.33
N GLY A 52 15.19 3.64 0.93
CA GLY A 52 15.27 4.83 1.78
C GLY A 52 14.01 5.13 2.59
N PHE A 53 12.92 4.40 2.38
CA PHE A 53 11.66 4.60 3.10
C PHE A 53 10.79 3.34 3.06
N THR A 54 9.82 3.27 3.95
CA THR A 54 8.70 2.33 3.87
C THR A 54 7.41 3.11 3.67
N LEU A 55 6.40 2.43 3.13
CA LEU A 55 5.08 3.02 2.95
C LEU A 55 4.14 2.50 4.04
N GLY A 56 3.39 3.39 4.65
CA GLY A 56 2.41 3.03 5.69
C GLY A 56 0.98 3.13 5.17
N LEU A 57 0.17 2.12 5.44
CA LEU A 57 -1.27 2.15 5.22
C LEU A 57 -1.95 2.04 6.58
N ASN A 58 -2.57 3.13 7.02
CA ASN A 58 -3.27 3.17 8.29
C ASN A 58 -4.76 2.92 8.06
N LEU A 59 -5.30 1.94 8.78
CA LEU A 59 -6.68 1.48 8.63
C LEU A 59 -7.51 1.94 9.83
N ALA A 60 -8.83 1.99 9.63
CA ALA A 60 -9.76 2.50 10.63
C ALA A 60 -10.06 1.48 11.74
N THR A 61 -9.95 0.18 11.44
CA THR A 61 -10.28 -0.90 12.38
C THR A 61 -9.27 -2.04 12.29
N PRO A 62 -9.10 -2.82 13.37
CA PRO A 62 -8.23 -4.01 13.32
C PRO A 62 -8.76 -5.10 12.37
N GLU A 63 -10.08 -5.16 12.18
CA GLU A 63 -10.71 -6.13 11.26
C GLU A 63 -10.32 -5.83 9.80
N GLU A 64 -10.14 -4.58 9.46
CA GLU A 64 -9.66 -4.20 8.13
C GLU A 64 -8.22 -4.66 7.87
N VAL A 65 -7.37 -4.69 8.90
CA VAL A 65 -6.02 -5.25 8.80
C VAL A 65 -6.08 -6.70 8.35
N ASP A 66 -6.91 -7.51 9.03
CA ASP A 66 -7.08 -8.92 8.70
C ASP A 66 -7.67 -9.11 7.30
N ARG A 67 -8.63 -8.28 6.91
CA ARG A 67 -9.26 -8.32 5.59
C ARG A 67 -8.24 -8.03 4.48
N ILE A 68 -7.42 -7.00 4.64
CA ILE A 68 -6.38 -6.65 3.66
C ILE A 68 -5.35 -7.79 3.56
N TYR A 69 -4.95 -8.37 4.69
CA TYR A 69 -4.05 -9.52 4.70
C TYR A 69 -4.60 -10.68 3.86
N GLU A 70 -5.87 -11.04 4.06
CA GLU A 70 -6.53 -12.10 3.30
C GLU A 70 -6.57 -11.80 1.79
N LEU A 71 -6.92 -10.57 1.43
CA LEU A 71 -6.96 -10.15 0.02
C LEU A 71 -5.59 -10.21 -0.65
N LEU A 72 -4.55 -9.81 0.07
CA LEU A 72 -3.18 -9.75 -0.49
C LEU A 72 -2.56 -11.14 -0.67
N GLN A 73 -3.06 -12.18 0.01
CA GLN A 73 -2.57 -13.54 -0.18
C GLN A 73 -2.73 -14.03 -1.61
N SER A 74 -3.73 -13.55 -2.34
CA SER A 74 -4.01 -13.94 -3.72
C SER A 74 -3.41 -12.99 -4.77
N VAL A 75 -2.73 -11.94 -4.36
CA VAL A 75 -2.08 -11.01 -5.28
C VAL A 75 -0.71 -11.54 -5.68
N GLU A 76 -0.53 -11.83 -6.96
CA GLU A 76 0.72 -12.33 -7.49
C GLU A 76 1.86 -11.32 -7.26
N GLY A 77 2.96 -11.80 -6.74
CA GLY A 77 4.15 -10.99 -6.45
C GLY A 77 4.13 -10.26 -5.12
N ALA A 78 3.01 -10.24 -4.40
CA ALA A 78 2.98 -9.71 -3.05
C ALA A 78 3.57 -10.75 -2.08
N GLU A 79 4.55 -10.33 -1.28
CA GLU A 79 5.22 -11.18 -0.30
C GLU A 79 4.82 -10.72 1.10
N LEU A 80 3.98 -11.51 1.78
CA LEU A 80 3.57 -11.24 3.15
C LEU A 80 4.70 -11.68 4.08
N LEU A 81 5.25 -10.74 4.85
CA LEU A 81 6.43 -11.00 5.67
C LEU A 81 6.09 -11.63 7.02
N GLU A 82 4.85 -11.44 7.50
CA GLU A 82 4.34 -12.02 8.73
C GLU A 82 2.80 -12.01 8.71
N GLU A 83 2.20 -12.79 9.59
CA GLU A 83 0.76 -12.70 9.84
C GLU A 83 0.43 -11.45 10.68
N PRO A 84 -0.80 -10.91 10.58
CA PRO A 84 -1.22 -9.81 11.47
C PRO A 84 -1.02 -10.16 12.93
N PHE A 85 -0.44 -9.25 13.70
CA PHE A 85 -0.17 -9.45 15.12
C PHE A 85 -0.50 -8.18 15.91
N ASP A 86 -0.74 -8.38 17.20
CA ASP A 86 -0.99 -7.30 18.14
C ASP A 86 0.32 -6.91 18.83
N SER A 87 0.75 -5.68 18.60
CA SER A 87 1.95 -5.13 19.22
C SER A 87 1.69 -4.72 20.67
N PRO A 88 2.68 -4.82 21.58
CA PRO A 88 2.56 -4.29 22.94
C PRO A 88 2.27 -2.80 22.99
N HIS A 89 2.54 -2.09 21.90
CA HIS A 89 2.33 -0.64 21.80
C HIS A 89 0.94 -0.25 21.28
N GLY A 90 0.02 -1.20 21.17
CA GLY A 90 -1.37 -0.95 20.77
C GLY A 90 -1.63 -0.92 19.27
N PHE A 91 -0.72 -1.47 18.46
CA PHE A 91 -0.93 -1.66 17.03
C PHE A 91 -1.39 -3.07 16.74
N ARG A 92 -2.25 -3.23 15.73
CA ARG A 92 -2.42 -4.48 15.02
C ARG A 92 -2.00 -4.27 13.57
N GLY A 93 -1.10 -5.11 13.07
CA GLY A 93 -0.59 -4.90 11.71
C GLY A 93 0.30 -6.03 11.23
N PHE A 94 0.76 -5.85 10.01
CA PHE A 94 1.72 -6.72 9.35
C PHE A 94 2.50 -5.93 8.31
N SER A 95 3.63 -6.47 7.91
CA SER A 95 4.45 -5.90 6.85
C SER A 95 4.45 -6.81 5.63
N LEU A 96 4.63 -6.20 4.47
CA LEU A 96 4.69 -6.94 3.20
C LEU A 96 5.66 -6.25 2.24
N ARG A 97 6.06 -7.02 1.24
CA ARG A 97 6.79 -6.50 0.08
C ARG A 97 5.84 -6.50 -1.11
N ASP A 98 5.66 -5.35 -1.76
CA ASP A 98 4.81 -5.29 -2.94
C ASP A 98 5.48 -5.94 -4.16
N PRO A 99 4.75 -6.13 -5.29
CA PRO A 99 5.33 -6.76 -6.49
C PRO A 99 6.55 -6.04 -7.07
N GLU A 100 6.77 -4.78 -6.72
CA GLU A 100 7.95 -3.99 -7.14
C GLU A 100 9.06 -3.97 -6.08
N GLY A 101 8.88 -4.67 -4.96
CA GLY A 101 9.89 -4.79 -3.91
C GLY A 101 9.85 -3.70 -2.84
N ASN A 102 8.84 -2.84 -2.83
CA ASN A 102 8.70 -1.83 -1.78
C ASN A 102 8.09 -2.43 -0.51
N ILE A 103 8.58 -1.98 0.64
CA ILE A 103 8.06 -2.43 1.94
C ILE A 103 6.86 -1.55 2.33
N TRP A 104 5.79 -2.21 2.74
CA TRP A 104 4.59 -1.60 3.29
C TRP A 104 4.34 -2.09 4.70
N ASP A 105 3.95 -1.18 5.58
CA ASP A 105 3.42 -1.47 6.91
C ASP A 105 1.92 -1.20 6.89
N VAL A 106 1.12 -2.23 7.06
CA VAL A 106 -0.35 -2.13 7.13
C VAL A 106 -0.74 -2.24 8.60
N ALA A 107 -1.38 -1.22 9.15
CA ALA A 107 -1.63 -1.18 10.58
C ALA A 107 -2.89 -0.41 10.97
N TRP A 108 -3.45 -0.81 12.11
CA TRP A 108 -4.39 -0.03 12.90
C TRP A 108 -3.78 0.23 14.27
N LYS A 109 -4.03 1.41 14.81
CA LYS A 109 -3.57 1.77 16.17
C LYS A 109 -4.78 2.04 17.07
N ARG A 110 -4.74 1.46 18.27
CA ARG A 110 -5.75 1.76 19.30
C ARG A 110 -5.78 3.27 19.58
N GLY A 111 -6.99 3.84 19.63
CA GLY A 111 -7.18 5.26 19.86
C GLY A 111 -6.99 6.16 18.64
N SER A 112 -6.67 5.58 17.48
CA SER A 112 -6.63 6.35 16.24
C SER A 112 -8.02 6.40 15.59
N THR A 113 -8.23 7.46 14.81
CA THR A 113 -9.43 7.64 13.99
C THR A 113 -9.00 8.03 12.58
N VAL A 114 -9.60 7.38 11.60
CA VAL A 114 -9.43 7.77 10.18
C VAL A 114 -10.70 8.48 9.76
N THR A 115 -10.56 9.73 9.33
CA THR A 115 -11.70 10.53 8.86
C THR A 115 -12.19 10.04 7.49
N PRO A 116 -13.42 10.39 7.05
CA PRO A 116 -13.93 9.98 5.74
C PRO A 116 -13.05 10.39 4.56
N ASP A 117 -12.30 11.50 4.70
CA ASP A 117 -11.34 11.96 3.70
C ASP A 117 -9.93 11.36 3.85
N GLY A 118 -9.76 10.41 4.77
CA GLY A 118 -8.52 9.64 4.91
C GLY A 118 -7.47 10.23 5.85
N HIS A 119 -7.77 11.27 6.62
CA HIS A 119 -6.85 11.79 7.63
C HIS A 119 -6.80 10.89 8.85
N LEU A 120 -5.60 10.63 9.32
CA LEU A 120 -5.37 9.89 10.57
C LEU A 120 -5.20 10.86 11.73
N THR A 121 -5.96 10.62 12.79
CA THR A 121 -5.83 11.38 14.05
C THR A 121 -5.53 10.41 15.20
N TRP A 122 -4.76 10.87 16.16
CA TRP A 122 -4.41 10.12 17.36
C TRP A 122 -5.14 10.70 18.57
N SER A 123 -5.55 9.84 19.45
CA SER A 123 -6.08 10.29 20.75
C SER A 123 -5.14 9.90 21.87
#